data_2fef85312b1c3bb7725e09e4e5399280
#
_entry.id   2fef85312b1c3bb7725e09e4e5399280
#
_cell.length_a   1.000
_cell.length_b   1.000
_cell.length_c   1.000
_cell.angle_alpha   90.00
_cell.angle_beta   90.00
_cell.angle_gamma   90.00
#
_symmetry.space_group_name_H-M   'P 1'
#
loop_
_entity.id
_entity.type
_entity.pdbx_description
1 polymer ?
#
loop_
_entity_poly.entity_id
_entity_poly.type
_entity_poly.pdbx_seq_one_letter_code
_entity_poly.pdbx_strand_id
1 'polypeptide(L)'
;DTYWVGMFVSNVCIYIAAYFGIKWLRDRYEINNGTQPDINNNYGILLGVLMFMAPYSFYCASVYTEAMFIMFIVLFFYFSQKKQWLIAGLMSAFASATRIVGCTLVFALIIELYLDYKNKNTVIDSKKAGIWQNVRDFVVHFIKTPKEILSVMLCPLGTFIYMTFLRFFCGDVWAFMHVQIAWREDSYFPVIGVMWKACTGQIEPRYTYMGWFCIAAFAVYAYMIYRK
;
A
#
# COMPACT_ATOMS: atom_id res chain seq x y z
N ASP A 1 -3.94 31.83 0.24
CA ASP A 1 -2.56 31.32 0.09
C ASP A 1 -2.39 29.86 0.53
N THR A 2 -3.21 29.36 1.46
CA THR A 2 -3.15 27.96 1.96
C THR A 2 -3.38 26.91 0.86
N TYR A 3 -4.21 27.22 -0.12
CA TYR A 3 -4.50 26.33 -1.27
C TYR A 3 -3.24 26.05 -2.10
N TRP A 4 -2.46 27.09 -2.42
CA TRP A 4 -1.22 26.94 -3.20
C TRP A 4 -0.17 26.12 -2.46
N VAL A 5 -0.09 26.28 -1.12
CA VAL A 5 0.79 25.46 -0.29
C VAL A 5 0.38 23.99 -0.35
N GLY A 6 -0.92 23.72 -0.22
CA GLY A 6 -1.44 22.34 -0.33
C GLY A 6 -1.15 21.69 -1.68
N MET A 7 -1.36 22.42 -2.79
CA MET A 7 -1.01 21.95 -4.13
C MET A 7 0.50 21.69 -4.27
N PHE A 8 1.33 22.58 -3.76
CA PHE A 8 2.78 22.40 -3.79
C PHE A 8 3.21 21.14 -3.05
N VAL A 9 2.69 20.92 -1.84
CA VAL A 9 2.99 19.72 -1.05
C VAL A 9 2.55 18.44 -1.77
N SER A 10 1.34 18.42 -2.35
CA SER A 10 0.84 17.26 -3.10
C SER A 10 1.73 16.94 -4.31
N ASN A 11 2.13 17.97 -5.07
CA ASN A 11 3.03 17.79 -6.21
C ASN A 11 4.41 17.29 -5.79
N VAL A 12 4.99 17.82 -4.73
CA VAL A 12 6.27 17.33 -4.19
C VAL A 12 6.15 15.87 -3.78
N CYS A 13 5.08 15.48 -3.10
CA CYS A 13 4.86 14.09 -2.69
C CYS A 13 4.79 13.13 -3.89
N ILE A 14 4.06 13.50 -4.96
CA ILE A 14 3.93 12.63 -6.14
C ILE A 14 5.26 12.51 -6.90
N TYR A 15 6.07 13.58 -6.98
CA TYR A 15 7.41 13.51 -7.56
C TYR A 15 8.34 12.60 -6.75
N ILE A 16 8.31 12.70 -5.41
CA ILE A 16 9.06 11.78 -4.52
C ILE A 16 8.61 10.34 -4.75
N ALA A 17 7.29 10.09 -4.83
CA ALA A 17 6.74 8.78 -5.10
C ALA A 17 7.21 8.23 -6.46
N ALA A 18 7.20 9.04 -7.51
CA ALA A 18 7.68 8.65 -8.84
C ALA A 18 9.18 8.30 -8.81
N TYR A 19 10.00 9.15 -8.21
CA TYR A 19 11.44 8.93 -8.12
C TYR A 19 11.79 7.62 -7.39
N PHE A 20 11.23 7.42 -6.19
CA PHE A 20 11.48 6.20 -5.41
C PHE A 20 10.80 4.96 -6.02
N GLY A 21 9.67 5.13 -6.69
CA GLY A 21 8.99 4.06 -7.41
C GLY A 21 9.82 3.54 -8.58
N ILE A 22 10.41 4.44 -9.39
CA ILE A 22 11.32 4.07 -10.48
C ILE A 22 12.55 3.34 -9.92
N LYS A 23 13.12 3.86 -8.83
CA LYS A 23 14.28 3.27 -8.18
C LYS A 23 13.96 1.89 -7.61
N TRP A 24 12.82 1.74 -6.95
CA TRP A 24 12.33 0.45 -6.43
C TRP A 24 12.14 -0.59 -7.54
N LEU A 25 11.54 -0.20 -8.67
CA LEU A 25 11.36 -1.10 -9.82
C LEU A 25 12.70 -1.52 -10.42
N ARG A 26 13.64 -0.59 -10.55
CA ARG A 26 14.99 -0.88 -11.07
C ARG A 26 15.72 -1.86 -10.17
N ASP A 27 15.78 -1.60 -8.86
CA ASP A 27 16.42 -2.46 -7.89
C ASP A 27 15.76 -3.86 -7.89
N ARG A 28 14.43 -3.93 -8.04
CA ARG A 28 13.68 -5.20 -8.12
C ARG A 28 13.99 -5.99 -9.40
N TYR A 29 14.12 -5.30 -10.52
CA TYR A 29 14.49 -5.91 -11.80
C TYR A 29 15.90 -6.49 -11.74
N GLU A 30 16.86 -5.75 -11.21
CA GLU A 30 18.23 -6.19 -11.03
C GLU A 30 18.33 -7.43 -10.13
N ILE A 31 17.59 -7.46 -9.02
CA ILE A 31 17.53 -8.62 -8.12
C ILE A 31 17.01 -9.86 -8.85
N ASN A 32 15.98 -9.71 -9.71
CA ASN A 32 15.35 -10.84 -10.36
C ASN A 32 16.14 -11.38 -11.58
N ASN A 33 16.83 -10.53 -12.31
CA ASN A 33 17.45 -10.87 -13.59
C ASN A 33 18.99 -10.86 -13.55
N GLY A 34 19.60 -10.40 -12.46
CA GLY A 34 21.07 -10.32 -12.32
C GLY A 34 21.77 -9.29 -13.22
N THR A 35 21.00 -8.51 -13.98
CA THR A 35 21.50 -7.48 -14.89
C THR A 35 20.79 -6.17 -14.64
N GLN A 36 21.51 -5.06 -14.78
CA GLN A 36 20.85 -3.75 -14.77
C GLN A 36 19.90 -3.63 -15.98
N PRO A 37 18.70 -3.07 -15.80
CA PRO A 37 17.82 -2.83 -16.92
C PRO A 37 18.51 -1.85 -17.88
N ASP A 38 18.51 -2.18 -19.17
CA ASP A 38 18.95 -1.26 -20.21
C ASP A 38 18.23 0.09 -20.03
N ILE A 39 18.95 1.19 -20.26
CA ILE A 39 18.42 2.56 -20.16
C ILE A 39 17.18 2.73 -21.04
N ASN A 40 17.05 1.94 -22.10
CA ASN A 40 15.87 1.84 -22.98
C ASN A 40 14.72 1.03 -22.40
N ASN A 41 14.83 0.43 -21.22
CA ASN A 41 13.76 -0.34 -20.63
C ASN A 41 12.71 0.61 -20.06
N ASN A 42 11.60 0.73 -20.77
CA ASN A 42 10.52 1.73 -20.62
C ASN A 42 9.72 1.60 -19.30
N TYR A 43 10.14 0.75 -18.34
CA TYR A 43 9.40 0.55 -17.08
C TYR A 43 9.32 1.82 -16.23
N GLY A 44 10.37 2.64 -16.20
CA GLY A 44 10.35 3.92 -15.49
C GLY A 44 9.40 4.92 -16.15
N ILE A 45 9.42 4.98 -17.48
CA ILE A 45 8.50 5.81 -18.27
C ILE A 45 7.07 5.30 -18.08
N LEU A 46 6.86 3.98 -18.18
CA LEU A 46 5.55 3.36 -17.96
C LEU A 46 4.99 3.68 -16.56
N LEU A 47 5.81 3.58 -15.51
CA LEU A 47 5.38 3.94 -14.16
C LEU A 47 5.00 5.43 -14.10
N GLY A 48 5.83 6.31 -14.65
CA GLY A 48 5.53 7.74 -14.71
C GLY A 48 4.21 8.00 -15.44
N VAL A 49 4.01 7.40 -16.62
CA VAL A 49 2.76 7.52 -17.37
C VAL A 49 1.57 7.01 -16.53
N LEU A 50 1.69 5.85 -15.90
CA LEU A 50 0.61 5.30 -15.06
C LEU A 50 0.31 6.19 -13.85
N MET A 51 1.31 6.79 -13.22
CA MET A 51 1.11 7.67 -12.06
C MET A 51 0.50 9.03 -12.44
N PHE A 52 0.88 9.60 -13.59
CA PHE A 52 0.47 10.96 -13.97
C PHE A 52 -0.68 11.01 -14.98
N MET A 53 -0.92 9.95 -15.75
CA MET A 53 -1.96 9.89 -16.78
C MET A 53 -3.10 8.93 -16.44
N ALA A 54 -3.10 8.30 -15.28
CA ALA A 54 -4.23 7.48 -14.84
C ALA A 54 -5.50 8.36 -14.68
N PRO A 55 -6.71 7.82 -14.90
CA PRO A 55 -7.97 8.58 -14.91
C PRO A 55 -8.23 9.42 -13.66
N TYR A 56 -7.63 9.08 -12.54
CA TYR A 56 -7.79 9.78 -11.26
C TYR A 56 -6.52 10.49 -10.77
N SER A 57 -5.50 10.61 -11.63
CA SER A 57 -4.23 11.25 -11.26
C SER A 57 -4.39 12.72 -10.86
N PHE A 58 -5.45 13.39 -11.31
CA PHE A 58 -5.74 14.76 -10.92
C PHE A 58 -5.93 14.92 -9.39
N TYR A 59 -6.38 13.90 -8.67
CA TYR A 59 -6.44 13.93 -7.21
C TYR A 59 -5.05 14.02 -6.57
N CYS A 60 -4.03 13.48 -7.24
CA CYS A 60 -2.64 13.58 -6.77
C CYS A 60 -2.04 14.97 -6.99
N ALA A 61 -2.57 15.75 -7.93
CA ALA A 61 -2.15 17.12 -8.19
C ALA A 61 -2.95 18.16 -7.37
N SER A 62 -4.10 17.78 -6.84
CA SER A 62 -4.99 18.64 -6.05
C SER A 62 -4.63 18.58 -4.56
N VAL A 63 -5.30 19.43 -3.75
CA VAL A 63 -5.11 19.49 -2.28
C VAL A 63 -5.83 18.30 -1.62
N TYR A 64 -5.35 17.09 -1.91
CA TYR A 64 -5.84 15.84 -1.35
C TYR A 64 -4.71 15.02 -0.72
N THR A 65 -5.03 14.09 0.12
CA THR A 65 -4.06 13.22 0.82
C THR A 65 -3.54 12.06 -0.04
N GLU A 66 -4.07 11.87 -1.24
CA GLU A 66 -3.75 10.77 -2.15
C GLU A 66 -2.26 10.74 -2.52
N ALA A 67 -1.70 11.88 -2.91
CA ALA A 67 -0.28 11.97 -3.29
C ALA A 67 0.64 11.60 -2.13
N MET A 68 0.32 12.09 -0.93
CA MET A 68 1.08 11.79 0.29
C MET A 68 0.95 10.32 0.68
N PHE A 69 -0.24 9.75 0.57
CA PHE A 69 -0.50 8.33 0.82
C PHE A 69 0.30 7.43 -0.13
N ILE A 70 0.26 7.72 -1.45
CA ILE A 70 1.02 6.98 -2.46
C ILE A 70 2.52 7.09 -2.19
N MET A 71 3.01 8.28 -1.84
CA MET A 71 4.41 8.48 -1.49
C MET A 71 4.85 7.57 -0.34
N PHE A 72 4.08 7.49 0.73
CA PHE A 72 4.43 6.65 1.87
C PHE A 72 4.34 5.15 1.54
N ILE A 73 3.38 4.72 0.70
CA ILE A 73 3.31 3.33 0.23
C ILE A 73 4.56 2.98 -0.60
N VAL A 74 4.96 3.84 -1.52
CA VAL A 74 6.14 3.59 -2.36
C VAL A 74 7.41 3.54 -1.50
N LEU A 75 7.56 4.46 -0.55
CA LEU A 75 8.68 4.46 0.39
C LEU A 75 8.69 3.21 1.27
N PHE A 76 7.51 2.76 1.73
CA PHE A 76 7.37 1.51 2.47
C PHE A 76 7.95 0.33 1.67
N PHE A 77 7.53 0.13 0.43
CA PHE A 77 8.04 -0.97 -0.39
C PHE A 77 9.52 -0.83 -0.74
N TYR A 78 9.99 0.40 -0.97
CA TYR A 78 11.39 0.68 -1.23
C TYR A 78 12.30 0.31 -0.03
N PHE A 79 11.93 0.72 1.18
CA PHE A 79 12.69 0.40 2.39
C PHE A 79 12.53 -1.06 2.82
N SER A 80 11.36 -1.66 2.60
CA SER A 80 11.13 -3.09 2.81
C SER A 80 12.05 -3.95 1.95
N GLN A 81 12.18 -3.62 0.67
CA GLN A 81 13.12 -4.30 -0.24
C GLN A 81 14.57 -4.18 0.22
N LYS A 82 14.95 -3.06 0.83
CA LYS A 82 16.27 -2.85 1.43
C LYS A 82 16.44 -3.47 2.81
N LYS A 83 15.45 -4.21 3.30
CA LYS A 83 15.44 -4.85 4.62
C LYS A 83 15.58 -3.86 5.79
N GLN A 84 15.22 -2.60 5.56
CA GLN A 84 15.20 -1.56 6.56
C GLN A 84 13.82 -1.53 7.25
N TRP A 85 13.52 -2.59 7.99
CA TRP A 85 12.19 -2.88 8.53
C TRP A 85 11.60 -1.77 9.39
N LEU A 86 12.41 -1.13 10.25
CA LEU A 86 11.95 -0.03 11.11
C LEU A 86 11.53 1.20 10.30
N ILE A 87 12.28 1.53 9.23
CA ILE A 87 11.93 2.66 8.37
C ILE A 87 10.67 2.31 7.56
N ALA A 88 10.56 1.08 7.06
CA ALA A 88 9.36 0.62 6.40
C ALA A 88 8.13 0.72 7.34
N GLY A 89 8.26 0.25 8.59
CA GLY A 89 7.21 0.39 9.60
C GLY A 89 6.81 1.86 9.85
N LEU A 90 7.80 2.77 9.91
CA LEU A 90 7.55 4.20 10.07
C LEU A 90 6.82 4.80 8.85
N MET A 91 7.20 4.41 7.63
CA MET A 91 6.49 4.84 6.42
C MET A 91 5.04 4.34 6.40
N SER A 92 4.82 3.10 6.85
CA SER A 92 3.47 2.55 7.05
C SER A 92 2.67 3.33 8.11
N ALA A 93 3.31 3.77 9.22
CA ALA A 93 2.67 4.62 10.21
C ALA A 93 2.20 5.95 9.61
N PHE A 94 3.03 6.61 8.80
CA PHE A 94 2.62 7.82 8.09
C PHE A 94 1.51 7.55 7.07
N ALA A 95 1.58 6.44 6.32
CA ALA A 95 0.50 6.05 5.42
C ALA A 95 -0.82 5.85 6.18
N SER A 96 -0.78 5.17 7.34
CA SER A 96 -1.97 4.92 8.16
C SER A 96 -2.52 6.19 8.85
N ALA A 97 -1.68 7.20 9.08
CA ALA A 97 -2.10 8.52 9.54
C ALA A 97 -2.82 9.33 8.45
N THR A 98 -2.44 9.13 7.18
CA THR A 98 -3.11 9.82 6.06
C THR A 98 -4.43 9.14 5.69
N ARG A 99 -4.47 7.82 5.71
CA ARG A 99 -5.66 7.00 5.37
C ARG A 99 -5.67 5.71 6.18
N ILE A 100 -6.81 5.37 6.78
CA ILE A 100 -6.96 4.14 7.58
C ILE A 100 -6.56 2.87 6.82
N VAL A 101 -6.74 2.86 5.49
CA VAL A 101 -6.31 1.75 4.62
C VAL A 101 -4.79 1.50 4.73
N GLY A 102 -4.00 2.51 5.12
CA GLY A 102 -2.56 2.33 5.39
C GLY A 102 -2.24 1.28 6.45
N CYS A 103 -3.17 1.00 7.37
CA CYS A 103 -3.02 -0.10 8.34
C CYS A 103 -2.84 -1.47 7.68
N THR A 104 -3.39 -1.67 6.47
CA THR A 104 -3.26 -2.95 5.75
C THR A 104 -1.83 -3.26 5.32
N LEU A 105 -0.93 -2.27 5.32
CA LEU A 105 0.49 -2.48 5.06
C LEU A 105 1.16 -3.39 6.12
N VAL A 106 0.53 -3.57 7.29
CA VAL A 106 0.99 -4.55 8.28
C VAL A 106 1.06 -5.96 7.68
N PHE A 107 0.08 -6.35 6.88
CA PHE A 107 0.07 -7.65 6.22
C PHE A 107 1.19 -7.76 5.18
N ALA A 108 1.40 -6.70 4.40
CA ALA A 108 2.50 -6.64 3.44
C ALA A 108 3.86 -6.78 4.14
N LEU A 109 4.06 -6.08 5.27
CA LEU A 109 5.28 -6.16 6.06
C LEU A 109 5.52 -7.57 6.60
N ILE A 110 4.50 -8.22 7.16
CA ILE A 110 4.61 -9.60 7.67
C ILE A 110 4.99 -10.58 6.54
N ILE A 111 4.40 -10.41 5.35
CA ILE A 111 4.72 -11.24 4.18
C ILE A 111 6.19 -11.02 3.75
N GLU A 112 6.66 -9.78 3.68
CA GLU A 112 8.05 -9.48 3.31
C GLU A 112 9.04 -10.02 4.34
N LEU A 113 8.74 -9.92 5.63
CA LEU A 113 9.53 -10.51 6.70
C LEU A 113 9.58 -12.05 6.60
N TYR A 114 8.45 -12.68 6.31
CA TYR A 114 8.39 -14.13 6.09
C TYR A 114 9.20 -14.57 4.88
N LEU A 115 9.13 -13.83 3.77
CA LEU A 115 9.91 -14.12 2.57
C LEU A 115 11.41 -13.94 2.81
N ASP A 116 11.82 -12.91 3.54
CA ASP A 116 13.24 -12.74 3.92
C ASP A 116 13.74 -13.87 4.82
N TYR A 117 12.94 -14.26 5.82
CA TYR A 117 13.23 -15.40 6.69
C TYR A 117 13.38 -16.69 5.88
N LYS A 118 12.44 -16.98 4.98
CA LYS A 118 12.46 -18.15 4.12
C LYS A 118 13.70 -18.18 3.23
N ASN A 119 14.03 -17.06 2.59
CA ASN A 119 15.19 -16.97 1.71
C ASN A 119 16.52 -17.19 2.45
N LYS A 120 16.65 -16.73 3.68
CA LYS A 120 17.81 -16.98 4.53
C LYS A 120 17.97 -18.47 4.92
N ASN A 121 16.85 -19.15 5.18
CA ASN A 121 16.87 -20.52 5.67
C ASN A 121 16.90 -21.58 4.55
N THR A 122 16.42 -21.28 3.34
CA THR A 122 16.52 -22.18 2.18
C THR A 122 17.97 -22.41 1.73
N VAL A 123 18.89 -21.51 2.10
CA VAL A 123 20.32 -21.68 1.86
C VAL A 123 20.98 -22.68 2.84
N ILE A 124 20.35 -22.91 4.01
CA ILE A 124 20.95 -23.68 5.12
C ILE A 124 20.37 -25.11 5.22
N ASP A 125 19.11 -25.32 4.84
CA ASP A 125 18.45 -26.61 5.06
C ASP A 125 17.60 -27.03 3.84
N SER A 126 18.14 -27.96 3.06
CA SER A 126 17.48 -28.56 1.88
C SER A 126 16.38 -29.58 2.24
N LYS A 127 15.96 -29.67 3.48
CA LYS A 127 14.86 -30.55 3.91
C LYS A 127 13.51 -29.89 3.61
N LYS A 128 12.64 -30.62 2.92
CA LYS A 128 11.23 -30.29 2.65
C LYS A 128 10.42 -30.20 3.96
N ALA A 129 10.58 -29.12 4.70
CA ALA A 129 9.71 -28.83 5.83
C ALA A 129 8.31 -28.50 5.32
N GLY A 130 7.27 -29.03 5.96
CA GLY A 130 5.88 -28.72 5.64
C GLY A 130 5.59 -27.23 5.86
N ILE A 131 4.61 -26.66 5.13
CA ILE A 131 4.23 -25.25 5.22
C ILE A 131 3.97 -24.83 6.68
N TRP A 132 3.29 -25.65 7.46
CA TRP A 132 2.99 -25.39 8.87
C TRP A 132 4.24 -25.32 9.76
N GLN A 133 5.24 -26.13 9.47
CA GLN A 133 6.50 -26.11 10.20
C GLN A 133 7.27 -24.81 9.91
N ASN A 134 7.34 -24.40 8.64
CA ASN A 134 7.97 -23.14 8.25
C ASN A 134 7.30 -21.91 8.88
N VAL A 135 5.96 -21.90 8.96
CA VAL A 135 5.21 -20.80 9.61
C VAL A 135 5.48 -20.78 11.12
N ARG A 136 5.49 -21.94 11.78
CA ARG A 136 5.79 -22.02 13.22
C ARG A 136 7.20 -21.52 13.52
N ASP A 137 8.17 -21.94 12.74
CA ASP A 137 9.57 -21.57 12.93
C ASP A 137 9.79 -20.07 12.64
N PHE A 138 9.08 -19.50 11.66
CA PHE A 138 9.03 -18.06 11.45
C PHE A 138 8.45 -17.32 12.66
N VAL A 139 7.34 -17.77 13.23
CA VAL A 139 6.74 -17.13 14.41
C VAL A 139 7.70 -17.14 15.60
N VAL A 140 8.41 -18.25 15.82
CA VAL A 140 9.43 -18.34 16.87
C VAL A 140 10.60 -17.39 16.61
N HIS A 141 11.04 -17.27 15.36
CA HIS A 141 12.08 -16.31 14.96
C HIS A 141 11.60 -14.87 15.17
N PHE A 142 10.39 -14.55 14.71
CA PHE A 142 9.79 -13.22 14.81
C PHE A 142 9.71 -12.74 16.28
N ILE A 143 9.28 -13.62 17.20
CA ILE A 143 9.21 -13.31 18.64
C ILE A 143 10.61 -13.01 19.22
N LYS A 144 11.67 -13.59 18.67
CA LYS A 144 13.05 -13.36 19.13
C LYS A 144 13.70 -12.10 18.53
N THR A 145 13.08 -11.47 17.54
CA THR A 145 13.62 -10.31 16.86
C THR A 145 12.83 -9.02 17.21
N PRO A 146 13.25 -8.28 18.26
CA PRO A 146 12.49 -7.13 18.74
C PRO A 146 12.36 -6.01 17.70
N LYS A 147 13.33 -5.88 16.77
CA LYS A 147 13.27 -4.90 15.68
C LYS A 147 12.14 -5.17 14.69
N GLU A 148 11.87 -6.44 14.39
CA GLU A 148 10.80 -6.84 13.48
C GLU A 148 9.43 -6.65 14.15
N ILE A 149 9.30 -7.01 15.42
CA ILE A 149 8.09 -6.75 16.22
C ILE A 149 7.79 -5.25 16.25
N LEU A 150 8.79 -4.43 16.57
CA LEU A 150 8.63 -2.99 16.63
C LEU A 150 8.19 -2.41 15.27
N SER A 151 8.76 -2.90 14.17
CA SER A 151 8.38 -2.43 12.82
C SER A 151 6.92 -2.74 12.50
N VAL A 152 6.42 -3.90 12.90
CA VAL A 152 5.01 -4.30 12.71
C VAL A 152 4.08 -3.48 13.61
N MET A 153 4.48 -3.23 14.86
CA MET A 153 3.71 -2.39 15.79
C MET A 153 3.61 -0.92 15.34
N LEU A 154 4.61 -0.42 14.61
CA LEU A 154 4.57 0.93 14.06
C LEU A 154 3.48 1.09 12.98
N CYS A 155 3.14 0.05 12.21
CA CYS A 155 2.22 0.16 11.09
C CYS A 155 0.85 0.80 11.46
N PRO A 156 0.13 0.36 12.49
CA PRO A 156 -1.15 0.96 12.86
C PRO A 156 -1.00 2.24 13.71
N LEU A 157 0.22 2.61 14.12
CA LEU A 157 0.46 3.70 15.06
C LEU A 157 -0.11 5.04 14.57
N GLY A 158 0.00 5.34 13.28
CA GLY A 158 -0.53 6.57 12.70
C GLY A 158 -2.05 6.69 12.87
N THR A 159 -2.77 5.61 12.64
CA THR A 159 -4.22 5.57 12.88
C THR A 159 -4.54 5.72 14.36
N PHE A 160 -3.80 5.06 15.27
CA PHE A 160 -4.03 5.21 16.71
C PHE A 160 -3.80 6.66 17.19
N ILE A 161 -2.75 7.33 16.69
CA ILE A 161 -2.52 8.75 16.99
C ILE A 161 -3.70 9.60 16.49
N TYR A 162 -4.18 9.34 15.29
CA TYR A 162 -5.33 10.04 14.73
C TYR A 162 -6.62 9.80 15.52
N MET A 163 -6.90 8.57 15.93
CA MET A 163 -8.04 8.23 16.79
C MET A 163 -7.95 8.91 18.16
N THR A 164 -6.74 8.98 18.73
CA THR A 164 -6.50 9.68 19.99
C THR A 164 -6.77 11.18 19.83
N PHE A 165 -6.30 11.80 18.76
CA PHE A 165 -6.60 13.18 18.42
C PHE A 165 -8.10 13.44 18.32
N LEU A 166 -8.85 12.58 17.61
CA LEU A 166 -10.31 12.68 17.48
C LEU A 166 -11.01 12.56 18.84
N ARG A 167 -10.52 11.70 19.72
CA ARG A 167 -11.06 11.58 21.08
C ARG A 167 -10.96 12.89 21.85
N PHE A 168 -9.82 13.58 21.78
CA PHE A 168 -9.63 14.84 22.47
C PHE A 168 -10.36 16.02 21.81
N PHE A 169 -10.48 16.02 20.47
CA PHE A 169 -11.03 17.14 19.71
C PHE A 169 -12.54 17.04 19.53
N CYS A 170 -13.06 15.87 19.19
CA CYS A 170 -14.50 15.63 18.90
C CYS A 170 -15.21 14.83 19.99
N GLY A 171 -14.49 14.29 20.98
CA GLY A 171 -15.07 13.40 21.99
C GLY A 171 -15.39 11.98 21.49
N ASP A 172 -15.22 11.70 20.19
CA ASP A 172 -15.55 10.45 19.54
C ASP A 172 -14.35 9.88 18.78
N VAL A 173 -13.89 8.70 19.19
CA VAL A 173 -12.75 7.97 18.56
C VAL A 173 -13.08 7.54 17.13
N TRP A 174 -14.36 7.26 16.85
CA TRP A 174 -14.84 6.74 15.58
C TRP A 174 -15.47 7.82 14.69
N ALA A 175 -15.27 9.10 15.01
CA ALA A 175 -15.86 10.21 14.27
C ALA A 175 -15.61 10.10 12.75
N PHE A 176 -14.44 9.64 12.32
CA PHE A 176 -14.13 9.46 10.90
C PHE A 176 -14.98 8.36 10.22
N MET A 177 -15.46 7.36 10.97
CA MET A 177 -16.38 6.34 10.45
C MET A 177 -17.81 6.86 10.43
N HIS A 178 -18.22 7.55 11.49
CA HIS A 178 -19.57 8.11 11.59
C HIS A 178 -19.84 9.16 10.51
N VAL A 179 -18.84 9.99 10.17
CA VAL A 179 -18.95 10.94 9.05
C VAL A 179 -19.11 10.22 7.70
N GLN A 180 -18.50 9.06 7.51
CA GLN A 180 -18.68 8.30 6.28
C GLN A 180 -20.10 7.76 6.09
N ILE A 181 -20.83 7.49 7.18
CA ILE A 181 -22.23 7.06 7.12
C ILE A 181 -23.10 8.16 6.50
N ALA A 182 -22.80 9.44 6.76
CA ALA A 182 -23.52 10.58 6.17
C ALA A 182 -23.33 10.70 4.63
N TRP A 183 -22.26 10.12 4.08
CA TRP A 183 -21.97 10.11 2.64
C TRP A 183 -22.37 8.81 1.95
N ARG A 184 -22.62 7.75 2.71
CA ARG A 184 -22.95 6.42 2.20
C ARG A 184 -24.36 6.06 2.70
N GLU A 185 -25.34 6.30 1.86
CA GLU A 185 -26.68 5.78 2.11
C GLU A 185 -26.61 4.25 2.30
N ASP A 186 -26.94 3.80 3.50
CA ASP A 186 -27.40 2.45 3.86
C ASP A 186 -26.64 1.21 3.35
N SER A 187 -25.34 1.05 3.55
CA SER A 187 -24.80 -0.31 3.41
C SER A 187 -23.72 -0.67 4.43
N TYR A 188 -24.09 -1.55 5.34
CA TYR A 188 -23.21 -2.20 6.32
C TYR A 188 -22.13 -3.10 5.72
N PHE A 189 -22.23 -3.47 4.44
CA PHE A 189 -21.22 -4.21 3.69
C PHE A 189 -20.77 -3.40 2.46
N PRO A 190 -19.87 -2.45 2.64
CA PRO A 190 -19.64 -1.45 1.62
C PRO A 190 -18.95 -1.98 0.36
N VAL A 191 -18.05 -2.95 0.46
CA VAL A 191 -17.21 -3.33 -0.69
C VAL A 191 -17.95 -4.25 -1.66
N ILE A 192 -18.43 -5.39 -1.20
CA ILE A 192 -19.09 -6.39 -2.07
C ILE A 192 -20.46 -5.87 -2.54
N GLY A 193 -21.23 -5.27 -1.63
CA GLY A 193 -22.55 -4.72 -1.95
C GLY A 193 -22.49 -3.56 -2.95
N VAL A 194 -21.54 -2.64 -2.81
CA VAL A 194 -21.33 -1.54 -3.76
C VAL A 194 -20.83 -2.04 -5.09
N MET A 195 -19.88 -2.99 -5.11
CA MET A 195 -19.44 -3.63 -6.36
C MET A 195 -20.58 -4.35 -7.08
N TRP A 196 -21.41 -5.09 -6.34
CA TRP A 196 -22.58 -5.76 -6.92
C TRP A 196 -23.58 -4.76 -7.52
N LYS A 197 -23.95 -3.72 -6.77
CA LYS A 197 -24.82 -2.66 -7.25
C LYS A 197 -24.23 -1.91 -8.45
N ALA A 198 -22.92 -1.65 -8.43
CA ALA A 198 -22.21 -1.03 -9.54
C ALA A 198 -22.25 -1.93 -10.79
N CYS A 199 -22.01 -3.22 -10.67
CA CYS A 199 -22.00 -4.15 -11.80
C CYS A 199 -23.40 -4.43 -12.37
N THR A 200 -24.44 -4.35 -11.53
CA THR A 200 -25.84 -4.58 -11.95
C THR A 200 -26.56 -3.32 -12.45
N GLY A 201 -25.86 -2.18 -12.50
CA GLY A 201 -26.44 -0.91 -12.99
C GLY A 201 -27.47 -0.30 -12.03
N GLN A 202 -27.47 -0.70 -10.75
CA GLN A 202 -28.38 -0.17 -9.72
C GLN A 202 -27.89 1.19 -9.16
N ILE A 203 -26.74 1.68 -9.61
CA ILE A 203 -26.15 2.97 -9.27
C ILE A 203 -26.00 3.79 -10.57
N GLU A 204 -25.73 5.10 -10.45
CA GLU A 204 -25.48 5.96 -11.60
C GLU A 204 -24.49 5.33 -12.61
N PRO A 205 -24.72 5.48 -13.93
CA PRO A 205 -23.93 4.82 -14.98
C PRO A 205 -22.41 5.00 -14.84
N ARG A 206 -21.96 6.15 -14.36
CA ARG A 206 -20.51 6.44 -14.13
C ARG A 206 -19.87 5.44 -13.14
N TYR A 207 -20.58 5.05 -12.09
CA TYR A 207 -20.07 4.07 -11.12
C TYR A 207 -20.13 2.63 -11.65
N THR A 208 -21.07 2.35 -12.54
CA THR A 208 -21.16 1.06 -13.25
C THR A 208 -19.92 0.83 -14.12
N TYR A 209 -19.51 1.84 -14.90
CA TYR A 209 -18.26 1.75 -15.69
C TYR A 209 -17.02 1.60 -14.81
N MET A 210 -16.96 2.29 -13.66
CA MET A 210 -15.88 2.11 -12.69
C MET A 210 -15.84 0.68 -12.12
N GLY A 211 -16.98 0.12 -11.77
CA GLY A 211 -17.07 -1.24 -11.26
C GLY A 211 -16.51 -2.25 -12.27
N TRP A 212 -16.91 -2.16 -13.52
CA TRP A 212 -16.38 -3.02 -14.59
C TRP A 212 -14.89 -2.81 -14.85
N PHE A 213 -14.42 -1.57 -14.81
CA PHE A 213 -12.99 -1.27 -14.95
C PHE A 213 -12.17 -1.91 -13.82
N CYS A 214 -12.63 -1.83 -12.57
CA CYS A 214 -11.96 -2.48 -11.42
C CYS A 214 -11.92 -4.01 -11.57
N ILE A 215 -13.00 -4.64 -12.03
CA ILE A 215 -13.05 -6.09 -12.29
C ILE A 215 -12.07 -6.46 -13.40
N ALA A 216 -12.06 -5.72 -14.51
CA ALA A 216 -11.13 -5.97 -15.61
C ALA A 216 -9.67 -5.82 -15.18
N ALA A 217 -9.35 -4.77 -14.41
CA ALA A 217 -8.01 -4.55 -13.87
C ALA A 217 -7.58 -5.70 -12.93
N PHE A 218 -8.49 -6.14 -12.06
CA PHE A 218 -8.25 -7.27 -11.17
C PHE A 218 -8.03 -8.58 -11.94
N ALA A 219 -8.83 -8.84 -12.98
CA ALA A 219 -8.70 -10.02 -13.83
C ALA A 219 -7.35 -10.04 -14.58
N VAL A 220 -6.94 -8.87 -15.13
CA VAL A 220 -5.62 -8.72 -15.78
C VAL A 220 -4.50 -8.98 -14.77
N TYR A 221 -4.60 -8.44 -13.56
CA TYR A 221 -3.60 -8.64 -12.52
C TYR A 221 -3.52 -10.11 -12.08
N ALA A 222 -4.67 -10.77 -11.87
CA ALA A 222 -4.73 -12.19 -11.55
C ALA A 222 -4.15 -13.07 -12.67
N TYR A 223 -4.43 -12.74 -13.94
CA TYR A 223 -3.85 -13.40 -15.09
C TYR A 223 -2.32 -13.24 -15.15
N MET A 224 -1.80 -12.05 -14.87
CA MET A 224 -0.37 -11.80 -14.82
C MET A 224 0.35 -12.60 -13.73
N ILE A 225 -0.30 -12.77 -12.57
CA ILE A 225 0.21 -13.62 -11.48
C ILE A 225 0.21 -15.10 -11.90
N TYR A 226 -0.88 -15.56 -12.52
CA TYR A 226 -1.00 -16.96 -12.96
C TYR A 226 0.04 -17.33 -14.01
N ARG A 227 0.40 -16.41 -14.90
CA ARG A 227 1.37 -16.64 -15.99
C ARG A 227 2.84 -16.64 -15.54
N LYS A 228 3.14 -16.22 -14.31
CA LYS A 228 4.48 -16.29 -13.70
C LYS A 228 4.73 -17.65 -13.04
#